data_36ae84c6802e8b9853b58bedae18fcc6
#
_entry.id   36ae84c6802e8b9853b58bedae18fcc6
#
_cell.length_a   1.000
_cell.length_b   1.000
_cell.length_c   1.000
_cell.angle_alpha   90.00
_cell.angle_beta   90.00
_cell.angle_gamma   90.00
#
_symmetry.space_group_name_H-M   'P 1'
#
loop_
_entity.id
_entity.type
_entity.pdbx_description
1 polymer ?
#
loop_
_entity_poly.entity_id
_entity_poly.type
_entity_poly.pdbx_seq_one_letter_code
_entity_poly.pdbx_strand_id
1 'polypeptide(L)'
;MFNHAVILAAGRGMRLMPLSKKIPKAMVKVKNETLILNGIKKVQKYIKNIHITVGYKGSVIAEHVIKNNVKTVINTNKKGNAWWVFNFPFNQINEPVIVLTCDNITDINFNLLNKDYKKKGHPLCLLIPVKPVENLEGDFIHSKNNIVNKLSRKIQSDIYCSGIQIINPYKINQTIRKTEDFNILWKRLIIKKKLLVSDIIPKKWFTIDHIKQLKIYNKK
;
A
#
# COMPACT_ATOMS: atom_id res chain seq x y z
N MET A 1 14.96 -5.09 -10.68
CA MET A 1 14.07 -3.92 -10.57
C MET A 1 12.66 -4.44 -10.37
N PHE A 2 11.76 -3.71 -9.71
CA PHE A 2 10.36 -4.14 -9.57
C PHE A 2 9.63 -4.01 -10.91
N ASN A 3 8.88 -5.03 -11.30
CA ASN A 3 8.10 -5.02 -12.54
C ASN A 3 6.61 -4.73 -12.29
N HIS A 4 6.13 -4.97 -11.07
CA HIS A 4 4.73 -4.88 -10.72
C HIS A 4 4.48 -3.95 -9.51
N ALA A 5 3.43 -3.15 -9.62
CA ALA A 5 2.88 -2.38 -8.50
C ALA A 5 1.36 -2.55 -8.43
N VAL A 6 0.81 -2.66 -7.22
CA VAL A 6 -0.62 -2.64 -6.95
C VAL A 6 -0.96 -1.43 -6.11
N ILE A 7 -1.88 -0.58 -6.57
CA ILE A 7 -2.40 0.54 -5.80
C ILE A 7 -3.81 0.19 -5.31
N LEU A 8 -3.97 0.16 -3.99
CA LEU A 8 -5.23 -0.17 -3.34
C LEU A 8 -6.15 1.06 -3.32
N ALA A 9 -7.23 1.02 -4.10
CA ALA A 9 -8.18 2.12 -4.25
C ALA A 9 -9.65 1.70 -4.02
N ALA A 10 -9.89 0.52 -3.43
CA ALA A 10 -11.23 -0.03 -3.24
C ALA A 10 -11.99 0.58 -2.04
N GLY A 11 -11.30 1.27 -1.14
CA GLY A 11 -11.84 1.76 0.12
C GLY A 11 -12.88 2.86 -0.03
N ARG A 12 -13.92 2.82 0.80
CA ARG A 12 -15.01 3.82 0.82
C ARG A 12 -14.58 5.20 1.34
N GLY A 13 -13.54 5.25 2.19
CA GLY A 13 -13.07 6.51 2.77
C GLY A 13 -14.07 7.14 3.75
N MET A 14 -14.66 6.35 4.65
CA MET A 14 -15.70 6.81 5.61
C MET A 14 -15.26 8.03 6.44
N ARG A 15 -13.98 8.09 6.80
CA ARG A 15 -13.40 9.22 7.58
C ARG A 15 -13.31 10.54 6.80
N LEU A 16 -13.52 10.51 5.47
CA LEU A 16 -13.58 11.69 4.59
C LEU A 16 -15.03 12.17 4.35
N MET A 17 -16.01 11.63 5.07
CA MET A 17 -17.39 12.13 4.96
C MET A 17 -17.46 13.62 5.36
N PRO A 18 -18.34 14.44 4.70
CA PRO A 18 -19.30 14.06 3.67
C PRO A 18 -18.72 13.97 2.24
N LEU A 19 -17.46 14.35 2.02
CA LEU A 19 -16.83 14.39 0.69
C LEU A 19 -16.89 13.03 -0.01
N SER A 20 -16.54 11.94 0.71
CA SER A 20 -16.52 10.58 0.16
C SER A 20 -17.92 9.98 -0.14
N LYS A 21 -19.01 10.66 0.28
CA LYS A 21 -20.36 10.33 -0.17
C LYS A 21 -20.55 10.65 -1.66
N LYS A 22 -19.98 11.75 -2.12
CA LYS A 22 -20.07 12.24 -3.49
C LYS A 22 -19.07 11.57 -4.42
N ILE A 23 -17.80 11.51 -4.02
CA ILE A 23 -16.70 10.97 -4.83
C ILE A 23 -15.93 9.90 -4.04
N PRO A 24 -15.40 8.83 -4.67
CA PRO A 24 -14.60 7.85 -3.95
C PRO A 24 -13.27 8.48 -3.47
N LYS A 25 -12.73 7.98 -2.34
CA LYS A 25 -11.50 8.51 -1.74
C LYS A 25 -10.36 8.71 -2.74
N ALA A 26 -10.16 7.73 -3.61
CA ALA A 26 -9.12 7.76 -4.64
C ALA A 26 -9.24 8.95 -5.63
N MET A 27 -10.44 9.48 -5.79
CA MET A 27 -10.75 10.62 -6.67
C MET A 27 -10.68 11.98 -5.97
N VAL A 28 -10.42 12.02 -4.67
CA VAL A 28 -10.22 13.28 -3.94
C VAL A 28 -9.01 14.00 -4.50
N LYS A 29 -9.18 15.27 -4.83
CA LYS A 29 -8.09 16.11 -5.36
C LYS A 29 -7.20 16.61 -4.23
N VAL A 30 -5.89 16.53 -4.48
CA VAL A 30 -4.82 17.06 -3.65
C VAL A 30 -4.00 17.98 -4.53
N LYS A 31 -3.99 19.27 -4.18
CA LYS A 31 -3.54 20.28 -5.13
C LYS A 31 -4.36 20.14 -6.44
N ASN A 32 -3.75 19.91 -7.56
CA ASN A 32 -4.44 19.87 -8.87
C ASN A 32 -4.73 18.45 -9.37
N GLU A 33 -4.36 17.39 -8.61
CA GLU A 33 -4.51 16.00 -9.06
C GLU A 33 -5.28 15.13 -8.09
N THR A 34 -5.91 14.06 -8.60
CA THR A 34 -6.54 13.04 -7.76
C THR A 34 -5.48 12.24 -7.00
N LEU A 35 -5.83 11.75 -5.81
CA LEU A 35 -4.95 10.89 -5.01
C LEU A 35 -4.43 9.71 -5.82
N ILE A 36 -5.31 9.06 -6.61
CA ILE A 36 -4.92 7.90 -7.41
C ILE A 36 -3.92 8.26 -8.50
N LEU A 37 -4.08 9.38 -9.20
CA LEU A 37 -3.13 9.82 -10.24
C LEU A 37 -1.78 10.21 -9.64
N ASN A 38 -1.76 10.83 -8.47
CA ASN A 38 -0.52 11.09 -7.76
C ASN A 38 0.27 9.79 -7.50
N GLY A 39 -0.42 8.73 -7.09
CA GLY A 39 0.19 7.40 -6.90
C GLY A 39 0.71 6.82 -8.23
N ILE A 40 -0.13 6.79 -9.27
CA ILE A 40 0.22 6.26 -10.59
C ILE A 40 1.44 6.97 -11.16
N LYS A 41 1.45 8.30 -11.22
CA LYS A 41 2.55 9.11 -11.79
C LYS A 41 3.89 8.90 -11.08
N LYS A 42 3.88 8.59 -9.78
CA LYS A 42 5.10 8.28 -9.04
C LYS A 42 5.66 6.91 -9.39
N VAL A 43 4.78 5.93 -9.49
CA VAL A 43 5.15 4.54 -9.71
C VAL A 43 5.54 4.29 -11.17
N GLN A 44 4.82 4.88 -12.14
CA GLN A 44 5.04 4.63 -13.58
C GLN A 44 6.43 5.05 -14.10
N LYS A 45 7.13 5.92 -13.37
CA LYS A 45 8.52 6.31 -13.70
C LYS A 45 9.51 5.15 -13.51
N TYR A 46 9.15 4.15 -12.72
CA TYR A 46 10.05 3.07 -12.29
C TYR A 46 9.49 1.68 -12.57
N ILE A 47 8.16 1.54 -12.67
CA ILE A 47 7.47 0.24 -12.72
C ILE A 47 6.50 0.22 -13.90
N LYS A 48 6.65 -0.79 -14.76
CA LYS A 48 5.90 -0.91 -16.01
C LYS A 48 4.46 -1.40 -15.80
N ASN A 49 4.26 -2.39 -14.94
CA ASN A 49 2.96 -3.03 -14.76
C ASN A 49 2.27 -2.48 -13.51
N ILE A 50 1.37 -1.53 -13.70
CA ILE A 50 0.58 -0.92 -12.63
C ILE A 50 -0.81 -1.54 -12.62
N HIS A 51 -1.23 -2.01 -11.46
CA HIS A 51 -2.52 -2.64 -11.21
C HIS A 51 -3.29 -1.84 -10.17
N ILE A 52 -4.58 -1.65 -10.37
CA ILE A 52 -5.43 -0.87 -9.46
C ILE A 52 -6.54 -1.77 -8.93
N THR A 53 -6.70 -1.86 -7.61
CA THR A 53 -7.90 -2.46 -7.04
C THR A 53 -8.98 -1.40 -6.84
N VAL A 54 -10.19 -1.68 -7.29
CA VAL A 54 -11.34 -0.78 -7.15
C VAL A 54 -12.49 -1.47 -6.42
N GLY A 55 -13.32 -0.70 -5.75
CA GLY A 55 -14.47 -1.23 -5.01
C GLY A 55 -15.59 -0.20 -4.97
N TYR A 56 -15.70 0.58 -3.88
CA TYR A 56 -16.71 1.63 -3.78
C TYR A 56 -16.59 2.62 -4.93
N LYS A 57 -17.71 2.79 -5.70
CA LYS A 57 -17.74 3.59 -6.93
C LYS A 57 -16.62 3.24 -7.91
N GLY A 58 -16.35 1.93 -8.05
CA GLY A 58 -15.22 1.41 -8.80
C GLY A 58 -15.21 1.78 -10.26
N SER A 59 -16.37 1.91 -10.92
CA SER A 59 -16.50 2.37 -12.32
C SER A 59 -15.91 3.75 -12.55
N VAL A 60 -16.17 4.69 -11.65
CA VAL A 60 -15.63 6.06 -11.72
C VAL A 60 -14.09 6.06 -11.63
N ILE A 61 -13.54 5.22 -10.76
CA ILE A 61 -12.08 5.09 -10.63
C ILE A 61 -11.50 4.42 -11.88
N ALA A 62 -12.14 3.34 -12.36
CA ALA A 62 -11.69 2.57 -13.52
C ALA A 62 -11.62 3.44 -14.78
N GLU A 63 -12.68 4.18 -15.08
CA GLU A 63 -12.72 5.12 -16.20
C GLU A 63 -11.60 6.17 -16.12
N HIS A 64 -11.37 6.70 -14.91
CA HIS A 64 -10.35 7.72 -14.68
C HIS A 64 -8.91 7.19 -14.88
N VAL A 65 -8.62 5.96 -14.46
CA VAL A 65 -7.25 5.42 -14.49
C VAL A 65 -6.90 4.71 -15.79
N ILE A 66 -7.87 4.21 -16.55
CA ILE A 66 -7.63 3.48 -17.82
C ILE A 66 -6.83 4.33 -18.82
N LYS A 67 -7.06 5.65 -18.83
CA LYS A 67 -6.35 6.62 -19.69
C LYS A 67 -4.88 6.83 -19.30
N ASN A 68 -4.39 6.20 -18.21
CA ASN A 68 -3.07 6.46 -17.62
C ASN A 68 -2.14 5.24 -17.67
N ASN A 69 -2.22 4.43 -18.73
CA ASN A 69 -1.35 3.25 -18.95
C ASN A 69 -1.34 2.25 -17.78
N VAL A 70 -2.48 2.06 -17.14
CA VAL A 70 -2.66 1.05 -16.11
C VAL A 70 -2.84 -0.31 -16.77
N LYS A 71 -2.10 -1.32 -16.30
CA LYS A 71 -2.11 -2.67 -16.88
C LYS A 71 -3.42 -3.41 -16.63
N THR A 72 -3.95 -3.31 -15.39
CA THR A 72 -5.25 -3.91 -15.03
C THR A 72 -5.98 -3.10 -13.98
N VAL A 73 -7.30 -3.16 -14.04
CA VAL A 73 -8.21 -2.67 -12.99
C VAL A 73 -9.00 -3.87 -12.47
N ILE A 74 -8.94 -4.10 -11.16
CA ILE A 74 -9.53 -5.28 -10.52
C ILE A 74 -10.64 -4.85 -9.59
N ASN A 75 -11.83 -5.36 -9.83
CA ASN A 75 -12.96 -5.13 -8.95
C ASN A 75 -12.84 -6.02 -7.71
N THR A 76 -12.58 -5.41 -6.56
CA THR A 76 -12.53 -6.06 -5.24
C THR A 76 -13.67 -5.58 -4.33
N ASN A 77 -14.80 -5.15 -4.91
CA ASN A 77 -15.96 -4.72 -4.15
C ASN A 77 -16.44 -5.84 -3.21
N LYS A 78 -16.76 -5.50 -1.96
CA LYS A 78 -17.13 -6.45 -0.90
C LYS A 78 -16.05 -7.51 -0.57
N LYS A 79 -14.81 -7.34 -1.06
CA LYS A 79 -13.66 -8.17 -0.71
C LYS A 79 -12.71 -7.41 0.22
N GLY A 80 -11.93 -8.16 0.99
CA GLY A 80 -10.90 -7.58 1.85
C GLY A 80 -9.69 -7.05 1.04
N ASN A 81 -8.88 -6.23 1.68
CA ASN A 81 -7.76 -5.53 1.04
C ASN A 81 -6.61 -6.44 0.57
N ALA A 82 -6.52 -7.67 1.07
CA ALA A 82 -5.55 -8.69 0.67
C ALA A 82 -6.14 -9.76 -0.26
N TRP A 83 -7.44 -9.71 -0.60
CA TRP A 83 -8.12 -10.72 -1.42
C TRP A 83 -7.36 -11.01 -2.72
N TRP A 84 -6.90 -9.99 -3.42
CA TRP A 84 -6.23 -10.09 -4.71
C TRP A 84 -4.92 -10.88 -4.66
N VAL A 85 -4.21 -10.89 -3.52
CA VAL A 85 -2.97 -11.66 -3.33
C VAL A 85 -3.18 -13.14 -3.54
N PHE A 86 -4.38 -13.65 -3.21
CA PHE A 86 -4.72 -15.07 -3.22
C PHE A 86 -5.58 -15.48 -4.42
N ASN A 87 -5.83 -14.57 -5.34
CA ASN A 87 -6.73 -14.83 -6.47
C ASN A 87 -6.05 -14.49 -7.81
N PHE A 88 -6.51 -15.19 -8.85
CA PHE A 88 -6.03 -14.99 -10.21
C PHE A 88 -6.26 -13.54 -10.68
N PRO A 89 -5.34 -12.96 -11.45
CA PRO A 89 -4.07 -13.55 -11.92
C PRO A 89 -2.88 -13.36 -10.95
N PHE A 90 -3.04 -12.63 -9.84
CA PHE A 90 -1.94 -12.19 -8.98
C PHE A 90 -1.26 -13.33 -8.22
N ASN A 91 -2.02 -14.35 -7.81
CA ASN A 91 -1.46 -15.51 -7.12
C ASN A 91 -0.44 -16.31 -7.98
N GLN A 92 -0.38 -16.03 -9.30
CA GLN A 92 0.59 -16.63 -10.23
C GLN A 92 1.85 -15.78 -10.41
N ILE A 93 1.88 -14.54 -9.90
CA ILE A 93 3.03 -13.65 -10.03
C ILE A 93 4.11 -14.07 -9.03
N ASN A 94 5.17 -14.72 -9.55
CA ASN A 94 6.34 -15.09 -8.75
C ASN A 94 7.44 -14.01 -8.80
N GLU A 95 7.05 -12.77 -8.67
CA GLU A 95 7.93 -11.60 -8.62
C GLU A 95 7.53 -10.70 -7.46
N PRO A 96 8.47 -9.84 -6.97
CA PRO A 96 8.12 -8.85 -5.97
C PRO A 96 7.17 -7.79 -6.53
N VAL A 97 6.06 -7.61 -5.86
CA VAL A 97 5.02 -6.63 -6.17
C VAL A 97 5.06 -5.53 -5.11
N ILE A 98 5.21 -4.27 -5.52
CA ILE A 98 5.06 -3.13 -4.61
C ILE A 98 3.58 -2.84 -4.42
N VAL A 99 3.15 -2.78 -3.18
CA VAL A 99 1.77 -2.42 -2.80
C VAL A 99 1.76 -1.04 -2.17
N LEU A 100 0.88 -0.18 -2.65
CA LEU A 100 0.63 1.15 -2.09
C LEU A 100 -0.86 1.31 -1.81
N THR A 101 -1.20 2.17 -0.86
CA THR A 101 -2.57 2.66 -0.71
C THR A 101 -2.74 3.98 -1.47
N CYS A 102 -3.89 4.22 -2.08
CA CYS A 102 -4.13 5.40 -2.94
C CYS A 102 -4.06 6.74 -2.20
N ASP A 103 -4.16 6.72 -0.87
CA ASP A 103 -4.13 7.89 0.01
C ASP A 103 -2.71 8.32 0.44
N ASN A 104 -1.70 7.53 0.10
CA ASN A 104 -0.33 7.83 0.43
C ASN A 104 0.29 8.83 -0.56
N ILE A 105 0.78 9.94 0.00
CA ILE A 105 1.62 10.88 -0.71
C ILE A 105 3.04 10.68 -0.20
N THR A 106 3.88 10.07 -1.03
CA THR A 106 5.19 9.61 -0.60
C THR A 106 6.28 9.93 -1.62
N ASP A 107 7.53 10.03 -1.15
CA ASP A 107 8.73 10.14 -1.97
C ASP A 107 9.68 9.00 -1.59
N ILE A 108 9.65 7.94 -2.39
CA ILE A 108 10.42 6.71 -2.19
C ILE A 108 11.48 6.58 -3.27
N ASN A 109 12.70 6.23 -2.87
CA ASN A 109 13.72 5.79 -3.78
C ASN A 109 13.57 4.29 -4.08
N PHE A 110 12.92 3.97 -5.21
CA PHE A 110 12.66 2.58 -5.62
C PHE A 110 13.94 1.77 -5.89
N ASN A 111 15.05 2.43 -6.29
CA ASN A 111 16.33 1.75 -6.52
C ASN A 111 16.96 1.30 -5.20
N LEU A 112 16.96 2.17 -4.19
CA LEU A 112 17.44 1.80 -2.84
C LEU A 112 16.56 0.73 -2.23
N LEU A 113 15.25 0.84 -2.39
CA LEU A 113 14.29 -0.14 -1.90
C LEU A 113 14.51 -1.53 -2.55
N ASN A 114 14.81 -1.56 -3.85
CA ASN A 114 15.13 -2.81 -4.54
C ASN A 114 16.45 -3.44 -4.05
N LYS A 115 17.46 -2.61 -3.77
CA LYS A 115 18.72 -3.08 -3.19
C LYS A 115 18.49 -3.67 -1.80
N ASP A 116 17.71 -3.01 -0.96
CA ASP A 116 17.38 -3.49 0.39
C ASP A 116 16.58 -4.80 0.36
N TYR A 117 15.58 -4.90 -0.52
CA TYR A 117 14.80 -6.13 -0.71
C TYR A 117 15.68 -7.32 -1.09
N LYS A 118 16.65 -7.12 -2.01
CA LYS A 118 17.61 -8.15 -2.40
C LYS A 118 18.56 -8.51 -1.26
N LYS A 119 19.12 -7.50 -0.56
CA LYS A 119 20.00 -7.70 0.59
C LYS A 119 19.34 -8.53 1.70
N LYS A 120 18.02 -8.39 1.88
CA LYS A 120 17.23 -9.15 2.86
C LYS A 120 16.78 -10.54 2.36
N GLY A 121 17.33 -11.02 1.23
CA GLY A 121 17.08 -12.38 0.71
C GLY A 121 15.70 -12.57 0.07
N HIS A 122 15.13 -11.52 -0.54
CA HIS A 122 13.82 -11.58 -1.23
C HIS A 122 12.70 -12.09 -0.30
N PRO A 123 12.39 -11.39 0.78
CA PRO A 123 11.41 -11.83 1.77
C PRO A 123 10.01 -11.97 1.18
N LEU A 124 9.16 -12.79 1.79
CA LEU A 124 7.75 -12.96 1.39
C LEU A 124 6.98 -11.66 1.47
N CYS A 125 7.26 -10.89 2.53
CA CYS A 125 6.69 -9.57 2.75
C CYS A 125 7.72 -8.67 3.44
N LEU A 126 7.93 -7.47 2.89
CA LEU A 126 8.77 -6.42 3.43
C LEU A 126 7.93 -5.16 3.65
N LEU A 127 7.72 -4.76 4.90
CA LEU A 127 7.06 -3.51 5.24
C LEU A 127 8.02 -2.33 5.04
N ILE A 128 7.52 -1.25 4.46
CA ILE A 128 8.27 0.00 4.35
C ILE A 128 7.87 0.89 5.52
N PRO A 129 8.78 1.15 6.47
CA PRO A 129 8.45 1.93 7.64
C PRO A 129 8.50 3.42 7.35
N VAL A 130 7.85 4.20 8.21
CA VAL A 130 8.00 5.65 8.30
C VAL A 130 8.15 6.07 9.75
N LYS A 131 8.74 7.24 9.98
CA LYS A 131 8.73 7.83 11.31
C LYS A 131 7.30 8.29 11.65
N PRO A 132 6.87 8.16 12.91
CA PRO A 132 5.58 8.65 13.35
C PRO A 132 5.44 10.15 13.02
N VAL A 133 4.30 10.52 12.45
CA VAL A 133 3.95 11.91 12.12
C VAL A 133 2.81 12.34 13.01
N GLU A 134 2.95 13.51 13.61
CA GLU A 134 1.93 14.06 14.49
C GLU A 134 0.55 14.12 13.80
N ASN A 135 -0.49 13.74 14.51
CA ASN A 135 -1.88 13.65 14.03
C ASN A 135 -2.12 12.63 12.89
N LEU A 136 -1.18 11.73 12.62
CA LEU A 136 -1.39 10.58 11.74
C LEU A 136 -1.41 9.28 12.55
N GLU A 137 -2.41 8.44 12.28
CA GLU A 137 -2.54 7.13 12.91
C GLU A 137 -1.81 6.07 12.09
N GLY A 138 -1.15 5.13 12.77
CA GLY A 138 -0.48 3.99 12.14
C GLY A 138 -0.27 2.85 13.12
N ASP A 139 0.02 1.68 12.62
CA ASP A 139 0.44 0.55 13.44
C ASP A 139 1.96 0.63 13.63
N PHE A 140 2.40 0.81 14.88
CA PHE A 140 3.82 0.82 15.25
C PHE A 140 4.45 -0.55 14.98
N ILE A 141 5.68 -0.55 14.43
CA ILE A 141 6.41 -1.76 14.07
C ILE A 141 7.45 -2.05 15.16
N HIS A 142 7.37 -3.21 15.77
CA HIS A 142 8.40 -3.75 16.66
C HIS A 142 9.15 -4.85 15.93
N SER A 143 10.47 -4.72 15.83
CA SER A 143 11.31 -5.69 15.12
C SER A 143 12.64 -5.92 15.83
N LYS A 144 13.25 -7.09 15.57
CA LYS A 144 14.61 -7.42 15.95
C LYS A 144 15.32 -7.98 14.72
N ASN A 145 16.48 -7.42 14.36
CA ASN A 145 17.23 -7.79 13.16
C ASN A 145 16.35 -7.77 11.88
N ASN A 146 15.57 -6.71 11.71
CA ASN A 146 14.59 -6.53 10.65
C ASN A 146 13.42 -7.53 10.61
N ILE A 147 13.37 -8.53 11.49
CA ILE A 147 12.22 -9.45 11.60
C ILE A 147 11.17 -8.78 12.49
N VAL A 148 9.98 -8.55 11.93
CA VAL A 148 8.85 -7.97 12.66
C VAL A 148 8.31 -9.01 13.64
N ASN A 149 8.23 -8.64 14.91
CA ASN A 149 7.70 -9.50 15.97
C ASN A 149 6.32 -9.05 16.46
N LYS A 150 5.97 -7.78 16.26
CA LYS A 150 4.68 -7.22 16.69
C LYS A 150 4.31 -5.97 15.88
N LEU A 151 3.01 -5.83 15.60
CA LEU A 151 2.39 -4.59 15.15
C LEU A 151 1.40 -4.12 16.23
N SER A 152 1.40 -2.83 16.57
CA SER A 152 0.58 -2.32 17.67
C SER A 152 0.14 -0.87 17.41
N ARG A 153 -1.12 -0.55 17.69
CA ARG A 153 -1.61 0.84 17.74
C ARG A 153 -1.41 1.50 19.08
N LYS A 154 -1.19 0.70 20.13
CA LYS A 154 -1.15 1.18 21.52
C LYS A 154 0.27 1.34 22.06
N ILE A 155 1.17 0.44 21.66
CA ILE A 155 2.56 0.43 22.12
C ILE A 155 3.37 1.17 21.06
N GLN A 156 4.01 2.26 21.46
CA GLN A 156 4.81 3.10 20.58
C GLN A 156 6.15 2.45 20.22
N SER A 157 6.69 2.80 19.06
CA SER A 157 8.06 2.57 18.62
C SER A 157 8.49 3.71 17.69
N ASP A 158 9.77 3.72 17.30
CA ASP A 158 10.33 4.78 16.46
C ASP A 158 9.84 4.77 15.01
N ILE A 159 9.14 3.71 14.60
CA ILE A 159 8.64 3.50 13.24
C ILE A 159 7.24 2.89 13.25
N TYR A 160 6.45 3.24 12.24
CA TYR A 160 5.17 2.60 12.01
C TYR A 160 4.90 2.30 10.53
N CYS A 161 3.85 1.52 10.26
CA CYS A 161 3.47 1.11 8.91
C CYS A 161 3.05 2.30 8.05
N SER A 162 3.70 2.48 6.91
CA SER A 162 3.35 3.51 5.93
C SER A 162 2.12 3.16 5.07
N GLY A 163 1.65 1.92 5.12
CA GLY A 163 0.71 1.38 4.12
C GLY A 163 1.39 0.92 2.83
N ILE A 164 2.74 0.95 2.79
CA ILE A 164 3.53 0.52 1.65
C ILE A 164 4.28 -0.76 2.02
N GLN A 165 4.26 -1.74 1.14
CA GLN A 165 4.94 -3.02 1.34
C GLN A 165 5.36 -3.65 0.01
N ILE A 166 6.32 -4.56 0.08
CA ILE A 166 6.69 -5.44 -1.04
C ILE A 166 6.26 -6.84 -0.67
N ILE A 167 5.55 -7.51 -1.57
CA ILE A 167 5.13 -8.90 -1.38
C ILE A 167 5.45 -9.73 -2.61
N ASN A 168 5.65 -11.03 -2.44
CA ASN A 168 5.64 -11.98 -3.53
C ASN A 168 4.36 -12.83 -3.44
N PRO A 169 3.33 -12.54 -4.27
CA PRO A 169 2.03 -13.20 -4.14
C PRO A 169 2.12 -14.72 -4.30
N TYR A 170 2.87 -15.22 -5.29
CA TYR A 170 3.06 -16.66 -5.50
C TYR A 170 3.64 -17.35 -4.26
N LYS A 171 4.76 -16.86 -3.73
CA LYS A 171 5.40 -17.42 -2.54
C LYS A 171 4.51 -17.34 -1.29
N ILE A 172 3.73 -16.26 -1.15
CA ILE A 172 2.73 -16.14 -0.08
C ILE A 172 1.70 -17.26 -0.17
N ASN A 173 1.17 -17.54 -1.37
CA ASN A 173 0.18 -18.59 -1.58
C ASN A 173 0.71 -19.98 -1.24
N GLN A 174 2.00 -20.26 -1.45
CA GLN A 174 2.64 -21.52 -1.08
C GLN A 174 2.87 -21.66 0.44
N THR A 175 2.91 -20.54 1.17
CA THR A 175 3.37 -20.53 2.57
C THR A 175 2.26 -20.22 3.56
N ILE A 176 1.29 -19.41 3.17
CA ILE A 176 0.28 -18.83 4.05
C ILE A 176 -1.12 -19.24 3.60
N ARG A 177 -1.94 -19.70 4.55
CA ARG A 177 -3.36 -19.98 4.31
C ARG A 177 -4.06 -18.73 3.78
N LYS A 178 -4.96 -18.89 2.79
CA LYS A 178 -5.74 -17.81 2.18
C LYS A 178 -6.43 -16.93 3.22
N THR A 179 -6.37 -15.63 3.01
CA THR A 179 -7.07 -14.61 3.80
C THR A 179 -7.41 -13.42 2.91
N GLU A 180 -8.37 -12.61 3.33
CA GLU A 180 -8.76 -11.39 2.60
C GLU A 180 -8.27 -10.11 3.30
N ASP A 181 -7.61 -10.22 4.47
CA ASP A 181 -7.19 -9.09 5.29
C ASP A 181 -5.67 -9.08 5.49
N PHE A 182 -5.01 -7.95 5.20
CA PHE A 182 -3.58 -7.79 5.43
C PHE A 182 -3.18 -7.91 6.90
N ASN A 183 -4.00 -7.49 7.84
CA ASN A 183 -3.66 -7.65 9.26
C ASN A 183 -3.59 -9.14 9.66
N ILE A 184 -4.48 -9.96 9.11
CA ILE A 184 -4.45 -11.41 9.32
C ILE A 184 -3.23 -12.02 8.60
N LEU A 185 -2.93 -11.59 7.38
CA LEU A 185 -1.75 -12.01 6.64
C LEU A 185 -0.47 -11.68 7.40
N TRP A 186 -0.32 -10.44 7.86
CA TRP A 186 0.85 -10.02 8.65
C TRP A 186 0.99 -10.80 9.95
N LYS A 187 -0.10 -11.01 10.71
CA LYS A 187 -0.07 -11.85 11.93
C LYS A 187 0.48 -13.26 11.63
N ARG A 188 0.00 -13.89 10.55
CA ARG A 188 0.48 -15.22 10.14
C ARG A 188 1.96 -15.22 9.73
N LEU A 189 2.39 -14.16 9.02
CA LEU A 189 3.80 -13.99 8.65
C LEU A 189 4.70 -13.71 9.86
N ILE A 190 4.22 -12.97 10.86
CA ILE A 190 4.93 -12.73 12.13
C ILE A 190 5.16 -14.06 12.86
N ILE A 191 4.11 -14.88 13.02
CA ILE A 191 4.21 -16.20 13.67
C ILE A 191 5.28 -17.06 12.99
N LYS A 192 5.37 -17.00 11.64
CA LYS A 192 6.36 -17.73 10.85
C LYS A 192 7.72 -17.02 10.74
N LYS A 193 7.92 -15.86 11.38
CA LYS A 193 9.12 -15.01 11.25
C LYS A 193 9.46 -14.66 9.79
N LYS A 194 8.43 -14.46 8.95
CA LYS A 194 8.55 -14.17 7.50
C LYS A 194 8.07 -12.76 7.13
N LEU A 195 7.70 -11.92 8.11
CA LEU A 195 7.44 -10.50 7.90
C LEU A 195 8.71 -9.72 8.27
N LEU A 196 9.25 -9.00 7.31
CA LEU A 196 10.42 -8.16 7.52
C LEU A 196 10.07 -6.68 7.40
N VAL A 197 10.93 -5.83 7.94
CA VAL A 197 10.87 -4.38 7.79
C VAL A 197 12.11 -3.88 7.05
N SER A 198 11.90 -2.92 6.14
CA SER A 198 12.95 -2.29 5.35
C SER A 198 13.78 -1.32 6.20
N ASP A 199 15.08 -1.17 5.85
CA ASP A 199 15.92 -0.10 6.37
C ASP A 199 15.67 1.22 5.64
N ILE A 200 14.93 1.19 4.52
CA ILE A 200 14.65 2.35 3.69
C ILE A 200 13.37 3.04 4.17
N ILE A 201 13.53 4.29 4.57
CA ILE A 201 12.43 5.18 4.97
C ILE A 201 12.18 6.19 3.85
N PRO A 202 10.92 6.42 3.41
CA PRO A 202 10.59 7.47 2.46
C PRO A 202 11.05 8.85 2.93
N LYS A 203 11.62 9.66 2.03
CA LYS A 203 12.01 11.05 2.33
C LYS A 203 10.84 11.92 2.77
N LYS A 204 9.67 11.67 2.17
CA LYS A 204 8.40 12.32 2.51
C LYS A 204 7.32 11.26 2.55
N TRP A 205 6.46 11.34 3.54
CA TRP A 205 5.28 10.51 3.64
C TRP A 205 4.16 11.29 4.34
N PHE A 206 2.97 11.20 3.79
CA PHE A 206 1.76 11.75 4.34
C PHE A 206 0.57 10.90 3.89
N THR A 207 -0.45 10.77 4.71
CA THR A 207 -1.69 10.09 4.33
C THR A 207 -2.89 11.01 4.47
N ILE A 208 -3.87 10.83 3.59
CA ILE A 208 -5.10 11.62 3.60
C ILE A 208 -6.27 10.71 3.95
N ASP A 209 -6.56 10.61 5.22
CA ASP A 209 -7.64 9.83 5.79
C ASP A 209 -8.82 10.68 6.26
N HIS A 210 -8.56 11.93 6.63
CA HIS A 210 -9.54 12.87 7.18
C HIS A 210 -9.52 14.19 6.44
N ILE A 211 -10.64 14.93 6.48
CA ILE A 211 -10.75 16.27 5.88
C ILE A 211 -9.70 17.23 6.45
N LYS A 212 -9.37 17.13 7.74
CA LYS A 212 -8.32 17.96 8.37
C LYS A 212 -6.96 17.76 7.68
N GLN A 213 -6.58 16.51 7.41
CA GLN A 213 -5.32 16.17 6.71
C GLN A 213 -5.31 16.71 5.28
N LEU A 214 -6.44 16.61 4.56
CA LEU A 214 -6.59 17.18 3.23
C LEU A 214 -6.37 18.70 3.23
N LYS A 215 -6.98 19.41 4.19
CA LYS A 215 -6.81 20.86 4.34
C LYS A 215 -5.38 21.25 4.67
N ILE A 216 -4.71 20.53 5.59
CA ILE A 216 -3.30 20.74 5.95
C ILE A 216 -2.40 20.56 4.73
N TYR A 217 -2.60 19.51 3.95
CA TYR A 217 -1.75 19.22 2.78
C TYR A 217 -1.94 20.25 1.66
N ASN A 218 -3.17 20.71 1.42
CA ASN A 218 -3.45 21.69 0.36
C ASN A 218 -2.98 23.11 0.71
N LYS A 219 -2.69 23.42 2.00
CA LYS A 219 -2.11 24.70 2.44
C LYS A 219 -0.57 24.75 2.29
N LYS A 220 0.09 23.61 2.17
CA LYS A 220 1.54 23.46 1.91
C LYS A 220 1.84 23.50 0.40
#